data_6f35de5fe03a28067d69bd9d1e648da4
#
_entry.id   6f35de5fe03a28067d69bd9d1e648da4
#
_cell.length_a   1.000
_cell.length_b   1.000
_cell.length_c   1.000
_cell.angle_alpha   90.00
_cell.angle_beta   90.00
_cell.angle_gamma   90.00
#
_symmetry.space_group_name_H-M   'P 1'
#
loop_
_entity.id
_entity.type
_entity.pdbx_description
1 polymer ?
#
loop_
_entity_poly.entity_id
_entity_poly.type
_entity_poly.pdbx_seq_one_letter_code
_entity_poly.pdbx_strand_id
1 'polypeptide(L)'
;MSYEVKVEDVEYLRHGNTPYLATIYRPQGSGPFPIMVELHGGAWCRSDRHGDKVIHEALAKSGVIVATLDWRQPPTAPYPASFQDIHYGIRWIKSRAAELGGRADMVGSMGNSSGGHQAMLLAMRPFDPRYSALPLPGAPALDATVRGVIMTSPVIDPLGRYRYAKDLKAKGGPTPVNPDELIPCHDAYWKTEEAMDEGAPASALERGEKVQLPPVLYLQGTDDGAHPRPHLDRFVAAYRKAGGVVDLELFEGEGQGFIMRKVGSPNSTRALEMIIEFTHKQIR
;
A
#
# COMPACT_ATOMS: atom_id res chain seq x y z
N MET A 1 -9.75 8.20 23.31
CA MET A 1 -8.45 8.64 23.88
C MET A 1 -7.51 8.98 22.74
N SER A 2 -6.72 10.03 22.87
CA SER A 2 -5.69 10.37 21.87
C SER A 2 -4.32 10.22 22.53
N TYR A 3 -3.41 9.50 21.85
CA TYR A 3 -2.05 9.30 22.34
C TYR A 3 -1.13 10.42 21.91
N GLU A 4 -0.14 10.76 22.75
CA GLU A 4 1.04 11.48 22.28
C GLU A 4 1.86 10.56 21.37
N VAL A 5 2.51 11.14 20.37
CA VAL A 5 3.21 10.36 19.33
C VAL A 5 4.67 10.77 19.27
N LYS A 6 5.57 9.80 19.45
CA LYS A 6 6.99 9.96 19.12
C LYS A 6 7.19 9.59 17.64
N VAL A 7 7.93 10.43 16.91
CA VAL A 7 8.28 10.19 15.50
C VAL A 7 9.79 10.10 15.37
N GLU A 8 10.28 9.06 14.71
CA GLU A 8 11.72 8.87 14.51
C GLU A 8 12.01 8.19 13.17
N ASP A 9 13.10 8.57 12.53
CA ASP A 9 13.60 7.91 11.33
C ASP A 9 14.62 6.85 11.73
N VAL A 10 14.49 5.65 11.14
CA VAL A 10 15.38 4.50 11.41
C VAL A 10 15.80 3.89 10.09
N GLU A 11 17.09 3.60 9.94
CA GLU A 11 17.55 2.81 8.80
C GLU A 11 17.10 1.36 8.99
N TYR A 12 16.31 0.86 8.02
CA TYR A 12 15.81 -0.50 8.06
C TYR A 12 16.48 -1.43 7.02
N LEU A 13 17.01 -0.83 5.95
CA LEU A 13 17.62 -1.56 4.84
C LEU A 13 18.76 -0.72 4.25
N ARG A 14 19.75 -1.40 3.66
CA ARG A 14 20.85 -0.75 2.96
C ARG A 14 21.18 -1.52 1.68
N HIS A 15 21.31 -0.80 0.58
CA HIS A 15 21.82 -1.33 -0.69
C HIS A 15 23.13 -0.63 -1.04
N GLY A 16 24.25 -1.34 -0.93
CA GLY A 16 25.59 -0.74 -1.07
C GLY A 16 25.80 0.40 -0.07
N ASN A 17 26.01 1.62 -0.54
CA ASN A 17 26.19 2.80 0.30
C ASN A 17 24.88 3.59 0.54
N THR A 18 23.74 3.17 -0.03
CA THR A 18 22.47 3.88 0.07
C THR A 18 21.63 3.32 1.21
N PRO A 19 21.37 4.10 2.27
CA PRO A 19 20.41 3.71 3.32
C PRO A 19 18.99 3.92 2.83
N TYR A 20 18.07 3.04 3.27
CA TYR A 20 16.62 3.18 3.12
C TYR A 20 16.02 3.29 4.51
N LEU A 21 15.20 4.31 4.70
CA LEU A 21 14.68 4.69 6.02
C LEU A 21 13.22 4.26 6.18
N ALA A 22 12.89 3.95 7.43
CA ALA A 22 11.51 3.90 7.90
C ALA A 22 11.28 5.07 8.83
N THR A 23 10.13 5.77 8.70
CA THR A 23 9.67 6.70 9.73
C THR A 23 8.69 5.96 10.64
N ILE A 24 8.98 5.89 11.92
CA ILE A 24 8.16 5.21 12.93
C ILE A 24 7.38 6.24 13.73
N TYR A 25 6.06 6.20 13.61
CA TYR A 25 5.12 6.95 14.45
C TYR A 25 4.69 6.04 15.59
N ARG A 26 5.16 6.30 16.81
CA ARG A 26 4.92 5.45 17.97
C ARG A 26 4.05 6.13 19.02
N PRO A 27 2.84 5.59 19.31
CA PRO A 27 2.03 6.04 20.44
C PRO A 27 2.79 5.89 21.75
N GLN A 28 2.68 6.87 22.64
CA GLN A 28 3.27 6.82 23.97
C GLN A 28 2.24 6.26 24.96
N GLY A 29 2.49 5.07 25.51
CA GLY A 29 1.57 4.39 26.43
C GLY A 29 1.85 2.90 26.57
N SER A 30 0.96 2.22 27.28
CA SER A 30 1.05 0.77 27.47
C SER A 30 0.43 0.04 26.28
N GLY A 31 1.27 -0.68 25.53
CA GLY A 31 0.82 -1.59 24.47
C GLY A 31 0.22 -2.91 24.98
N PRO A 32 0.14 -3.95 24.15
CA PRO A 32 0.67 -3.95 22.79
C PRO A 32 -0.25 -3.19 21.81
N PHE A 33 0.37 -2.36 20.97
CA PHE A 33 -0.32 -1.64 19.90
C PHE A 33 -0.31 -2.45 18.59
N PRO A 34 -1.37 -2.39 17.76
CA PRO A 34 -1.32 -2.86 16.37
C PRO A 34 -0.28 -2.06 15.58
N ILE A 35 0.29 -2.69 14.56
CA ILE A 35 1.30 -2.07 13.69
C ILE A 35 0.75 -1.99 12.27
N MET A 36 0.84 -0.81 11.65
CA MET A 36 0.50 -0.59 10.26
C MET A 36 1.77 -0.24 9.47
N VAL A 37 2.10 -1.06 8.48
CA VAL A 37 3.15 -0.73 7.50
C VAL A 37 2.50 0.02 6.36
N GLU A 38 2.91 1.27 6.15
CA GLU A 38 2.32 2.15 5.14
C GLU A 38 3.26 2.32 3.95
N LEU A 39 2.67 2.28 2.76
CA LEU A 39 3.33 2.32 1.46
C LEU A 39 2.81 3.50 0.64
N HIS A 40 3.69 4.47 0.40
CA HIS A 40 3.36 5.69 -0.33
C HIS A 40 2.95 5.45 -1.80
N GLY A 41 2.19 6.38 -2.37
CA GLY A 41 1.87 6.41 -3.80
C GLY A 41 3.05 6.86 -4.66
N GLY A 42 2.74 7.41 -5.86
CA GLY A 42 3.74 7.98 -6.77
C GLY A 42 4.02 7.15 -8.02
N ALA A 43 3.05 6.34 -8.46
CA ALA A 43 3.14 5.52 -9.66
C ALA A 43 4.39 4.62 -9.71
N TRP A 44 4.83 4.12 -8.55
CA TRP A 44 6.04 3.31 -8.29
C TRP A 44 7.37 4.00 -8.56
N CYS A 45 7.37 5.24 -9.07
CA CYS A 45 8.55 5.94 -9.59
C CYS A 45 8.98 7.15 -8.78
N ARG A 46 8.17 7.61 -7.84
CA ARG A 46 8.36 8.88 -7.12
C ARG A 46 7.69 8.84 -5.75
N SER A 47 7.84 9.91 -4.98
CA SER A 47 7.41 10.06 -3.60
C SER A 47 8.33 9.35 -2.61
N ASP A 48 8.03 9.48 -1.34
CA ASP A 48 8.78 8.94 -0.24
C ASP A 48 7.85 8.63 0.96
N ARG A 49 8.42 8.14 2.05
CA ARG A 49 7.76 7.75 3.30
C ARG A 49 6.95 8.86 4.00
N HIS A 50 7.00 10.11 3.54
CA HIS A 50 6.28 11.23 4.15
C HIS A 50 4.96 11.57 3.45
N GLY A 51 4.62 10.88 2.37
CA GLY A 51 3.53 11.24 1.45
C GLY A 51 2.14 11.35 2.09
N ASP A 52 1.78 10.47 3.02
CA ASP A 52 0.43 10.36 3.57
C ASP A 52 0.36 10.73 5.08
N LYS A 53 1.12 11.75 5.49
CA LYS A 53 1.33 12.17 6.88
C LYS A 53 0.06 12.35 7.72
N VAL A 54 -1.03 12.86 7.14
CA VAL A 54 -2.31 13.03 7.87
C VAL A 54 -2.86 11.69 8.35
N ILE A 55 -2.77 10.66 7.52
CA ILE A 55 -3.22 9.29 7.87
C ILE A 55 -2.29 8.72 8.94
N HIS A 56 -0.97 8.91 8.79
CA HIS A 56 0.01 8.41 9.75
C HIS A 56 -0.25 8.97 11.16
N GLU A 57 -0.42 10.28 11.25
CA GLU A 57 -0.69 10.96 12.52
C GLU A 57 -2.04 10.55 13.13
N ALA A 58 -3.10 10.39 12.31
CA ALA A 58 -4.41 9.99 12.77
C ALA A 58 -4.37 8.58 13.37
N LEU A 59 -3.76 7.62 12.68
CA LEU A 59 -3.56 6.26 13.16
C LEU A 59 -2.72 6.24 14.43
N ALA A 60 -1.59 6.94 14.46
CA ALA A 60 -0.72 6.93 15.63
C ALA A 60 -1.41 7.55 16.87
N LYS A 61 -2.15 8.64 16.71
CA LYS A 61 -2.96 9.25 17.78
C LYS A 61 -4.08 8.33 18.26
N SER A 62 -4.56 7.40 17.43
CA SER A 62 -5.56 6.39 17.81
C SER A 62 -4.97 5.18 18.55
N GLY A 63 -3.65 5.08 18.71
CA GLY A 63 -2.97 3.96 19.35
C GLY A 63 -2.51 2.88 18.37
N VAL A 64 -2.09 3.25 17.17
CA VAL A 64 -1.49 2.36 16.17
C VAL A 64 -0.04 2.77 15.94
N ILE A 65 0.90 1.84 15.97
CA ILE A 65 2.25 2.11 15.49
C ILE A 65 2.21 2.15 13.97
N VAL A 66 2.69 3.25 13.37
CA VAL A 66 2.77 3.37 11.90
C VAL A 66 4.23 3.35 11.49
N ALA A 67 4.57 2.47 10.56
CA ALA A 67 5.89 2.39 9.96
C ALA A 67 5.77 2.70 8.46
N THR A 68 6.27 3.85 8.04
CA THR A 68 6.29 4.26 6.63
C THR A 68 7.66 3.98 6.04
N LEU A 69 7.72 3.43 4.84
CA LEU A 69 8.96 2.92 4.26
C LEU A 69 9.39 3.68 3.02
N ASP A 70 10.70 3.90 2.85
CA ASP A 70 11.30 4.16 1.55
C ASP A 70 11.75 2.83 0.94
N TRP A 71 11.81 2.73 -0.38
CA TRP A 71 12.31 1.57 -1.12
C TRP A 71 12.95 1.97 -2.43
N ARG A 72 13.65 1.03 -3.07
CA ARG A 72 14.27 1.26 -4.39
C ARG A 72 13.20 1.57 -5.44
N GLN A 73 13.51 2.57 -6.29
CA GLN A 73 12.62 3.04 -7.35
C GLN A 73 13.34 3.04 -8.71
N PRO A 74 12.58 3.00 -9.84
CA PRO A 74 13.15 3.20 -11.16
C PRO A 74 13.82 4.60 -11.29
N PRO A 75 14.71 4.76 -12.29
CA PRO A 75 15.02 3.81 -13.37
C PRO A 75 15.99 2.70 -12.97
N THR A 76 16.69 2.82 -11.84
CA THR A 76 17.76 1.90 -11.44
C THR A 76 17.23 0.58 -10.88
N ALA A 77 16.01 0.57 -10.35
CA ALA A 77 15.42 -0.56 -9.69
C ALA A 77 13.96 -0.80 -10.14
N PRO A 78 13.76 -1.47 -11.29
CA PRO A 78 12.42 -1.85 -11.75
C PRO A 78 11.81 -2.97 -10.90
N TYR A 79 10.54 -3.32 -11.18
CA TYR A 79 9.88 -4.50 -10.62
C TYR A 79 10.77 -5.76 -10.79
N PRO A 80 10.92 -6.59 -9.75
CA PRO A 80 10.23 -6.57 -8.45
C PRO A 80 11.04 -5.91 -7.29
N ALA A 81 12.03 -5.06 -7.55
CA ALA A 81 12.96 -4.56 -6.54
C ALA A 81 12.27 -3.91 -5.32
N SER A 82 11.25 -3.06 -5.55
CA SER A 82 10.49 -2.44 -4.46
C SER A 82 9.73 -3.48 -3.61
N PHE A 83 9.19 -4.54 -4.24
CA PHE A 83 8.54 -5.63 -3.51
C PHE A 83 9.51 -6.39 -2.60
N GLN A 84 10.77 -6.58 -3.03
CA GLN A 84 11.81 -7.18 -2.20
C GLN A 84 12.10 -6.32 -0.96
N ASP A 85 12.21 -5.01 -1.15
CA ASP A 85 12.49 -4.07 -0.07
C ASP A 85 11.32 -3.97 0.92
N ILE A 86 10.09 -3.88 0.41
CA ILE A 86 8.87 -3.83 1.23
C ILE A 86 8.68 -5.15 2.00
N HIS A 87 8.87 -6.29 1.34
CA HIS A 87 8.81 -7.60 1.97
C HIS A 87 9.85 -7.73 3.09
N TYR A 88 11.07 -7.24 2.87
CA TYR A 88 12.10 -7.15 3.90
C TYR A 88 11.64 -6.22 5.04
N GLY A 89 11.09 -5.05 4.71
CA GLY A 89 10.60 -4.05 5.67
C GLY A 89 9.51 -4.59 6.60
N ILE A 90 8.53 -5.34 6.06
CA ILE A 90 7.48 -5.98 6.87
C ILE A 90 8.10 -6.97 7.86
N ARG A 91 9.04 -7.82 7.42
CA ARG A 91 9.73 -8.76 8.32
C ARG A 91 10.63 -8.06 9.35
N TRP A 92 11.28 -6.98 8.94
CA TRP A 92 12.09 -6.15 9.83
C TRP A 92 11.23 -5.52 10.93
N ILE A 93 10.08 -4.96 10.59
CA ILE A 93 9.11 -4.42 11.56
C ILE A 93 8.64 -5.52 12.51
N LYS A 94 8.28 -6.70 12.00
CA LYS A 94 7.89 -7.85 12.84
C LYS A 94 9.00 -8.23 13.82
N SER A 95 10.27 -8.23 13.39
CA SER A 95 11.41 -8.54 14.27
C SER A 95 11.63 -7.54 15.39
N ARG A 96 11.16 -6.29 15.21
CA ARG A 96 11.28 -5.18 16.17
C ARG A 96 9.96 -4.89 16.90
N ALA A 97 8.89 -5.65 16.63
CA ALA A 97 7.55 -5.34 17.11
C ALA A 97 7.49 -5.15 18.65
N ALA A 98 8.11 -6.04 19.43
CA ALA A 98 8.12 -5.94 20.89
C ALA A 98 8.86 -4.68 21.38
N GLU A 99 9.99 -4.33 20.76
CA GLU A 99 10.78 -3.13 21.07
C GLU A 99 9.99 -1.84 20.77
N LEU A 100 9.17 -1.88 19.71
CA LEU A 100 8.29 -0.77 19.34
C LEU A 100 7.04 -0.66 20.24
N GLY A 101 6.75 -1.66 21.07
CA GLY A 101 5.56 -1.71 21.92
C GLY A 101 4.35 -2.37 21.23
N GLY A 102 4.59 -3.15 20.18
CA GLY A 102 3.58 -3.94 19.46
C GLY A 102 3.84 -5.43 19.51
N ARG A 103 3.22 -6.20 18.62
CA ARG A 103 3.39 -7.64 18.45
C ARG A 103 3.54 -8.01 16.98
N ALA A 104 4.41 -9.00 16.70
CA ALA A 104 4.69 -9.45 15.34
C ALA A 104 3.48 -10.07 14.61
N ASP A 105 2.52 -10.59 15.36
CA ASP A 105 1.26 -11.14 14.84
C ASP A 105 0.13 -10.10 14.70
N MET A 106 0.39 -8.83 15.04
CA MET A 106 -0.55 -7.70 14.94
C MET A 106 -0.05 -6.68 13.91
N VAL A 107 0.28 -7.14 12.71
CA VAL A 107 0.79 -6.30 11.62
C VAL A 107 -0.18 -6.29 10.45
N GLY A 108 -0.55 -5.10 10.01
CA GLY A 108 -1.29 -4.83 8.78
C GLY A 108 -0.45 -4.06 7.76
N SER A 109 -0.93 -3.98 6.53
CA SER A 109 -0.35 -3.09 5.52
C SER A 109 -1.40 -2.15 4.95
N MET A 110 -0.97 -0.97 4.57
CA MET A 110 -1.83 -0.03 3.85
C MET A 110 -1.03 0.71 2.78
N GLY A 111 -1.76 1.34 1.87
CA GLY A 111 -1.12 2.24 0.92
C GLY A 111 -2.11 2.99 0.03
N ASN A 112 -1.58 4.05 -0.56
CA ASN A 112 -2.29 4.94 -1.46
C ASN A 112 -1.83 4.71 -2.91
N SER A 113 -2.74 4.70 -3.88
CA SER A 113 -2.42 4.61 -5.32
C SER A 113 -1.52 3.39 -5.63
N SER A 114 -0.31 3.59 -6.13
CA SER A 114 0.66 2.50 -6.37
C SER A 114 1.12 1.79 -5.09
N GLY A 115 1.15 2.47 -3.95
CA GLY A 115 1.41 1.85 -2.64
C GLY A 115 0.29 0.90 -2.22
N GLY A 116 -0.97 1.27 -2.48
CA GLY A 116 -2.12 0.38 -2.26
C GLY A 116 -2.07 -0.89 -3.10
N HIS A 117 -1.61 -0.79 -4.35
CA HIS A 117 -1.32 -1.94 -5.19
C HIS A 117 -0.23 -2.83 -4.58
N GLN A 118 0.90 -2.24 -4.16
CA GLN A 118 2.02 -2.97 -3.57
C GLN A 118 1.61 -3.67 -2.27
N ALA A 119 0.84 -2.98 -1.40
CA ALA A 119 0.31 -3.55 -0.18
C ALA A 119 -0.56 -4.78 -0.46
N MET A 120 -1.46 -4.68 -1.45
CA MET A 120 -2.38 -5.77 -1.79
C MET A 120 -1.67 -6.97 -2.42
N LEU A 121 -0.87 -6.73 -3.47
CA LEU A 121 -0.19 -7.82 -4.17
C LEU A 121 0.78 -8.58 -3.25
N LEU A 122 1.53 -7.84 -2.40
CA LEU A 122 2.43 -8.46 -1.44
C LEU A 122 1.68 -9.27 -0.37
N ALA A 123 0.56 -8.73 0.13
CA ALA A 123 -0.29 -9.45 1.08
C ALA A 123 -0.90 -10.73 0.49
N MET A 124 -1.20 -10.75 -0.81
CA MET A 124 -1.63 -11.95 -1.53
C MET A 124 -0.50 -12.95 -1.73
N ARG A 125 0.76 -12.49 -1.91
CA ARG A 125 1.93 -13.32 -2.25
C ARG A 125 3.08 -13.19 -1.23
N PRO A 126 2.84 -13.34 0.09
CA PRO A 126 3.88 -13.12 1.09
C PRO A 126 5.01 -14.16 1.06
N PHE A 127 4.81 -15.26 0.35
CA PHE A 127 5.78 -16.35 0.20
C PHE A 127 6.38 -16.44 -1.21
N ASP A 128 6.15 -15.47 -2.08
CA ASP A 128 6.74 -15.45 -3.42
C ASP A 128 8.27 -15.32 -3.30
N PRO A 129 9.05 -16.28 -3.85
CA PRO A 129 10.51 -16.25 -3.73
C PRO A 129 11.15 -15.04 -4.40
N ARG A 130 10.49 -14.40 -5.38
CA ARG A 130 10.97 -13.17 -6.01
C ARG A 130 10.96 -12.01 -5.03
N TYR A 131 9.99 -11.98 -4.09
CA TYR A 131 9.83 -10.91 -3.10
C TYR A 131 10.63 -11.19 -1.82
N SER A 132 10.78 -12.45 -1.45
CA SER A 132 11.53 -12.87 -0.24
C SER A 132 13.05 -12.98 -0.43
N ALA A 133 13.58 -12.48 -1.54
CA ALA A 133 14.98 -12.63 -1.95
C ALA A 133 16.00 -12.00 -0.99
N LEU A 134 15.62 -11.00 -0.20
CA LEU A 134 16.53 -10.36 0.76
C LEU A 134 16.50 -11.10 2.10
N PRO A 135 17.62 -11.68 2.59
CA PRO A 135 17.66 -12.34 3.89
C PRO A 135 17.54 -11.32 5.01
N LEU A 136 16.78 -11.64 6.06
CA LEU A 136 16.72 -10.84 7.30
C LEU A 136 17.67 -11.48 8.34
N PRO A 137 18.81 -10.85 8.67
CA PRO A 137 19.72 -11.36 9.67
C PRO A 137 19.05 -11.49 11.05
N GLY A 138 19.29 -12.59 11.73
CA GLY A 138 18.78 -12.85 13.09
C GLY A 138 17.32 -13.30 13.18
N ALA A 139 16.54 -13.21 12.06
CA ALA A 139 15.12 -13.60 12.05
C ALA A 139 14.70 -14.27 10.73
N PRO A 140 15.39 -15.33 10.27
CA PRO A 140 15.14 -15.96 8.96
C PRO A 140 13.76 -16.62 8.84
N ALA A 141 13.11 -16.97 9.96
CA ALA A 141 11.81 -17.62 9.99
C ALA A 141 10.62 -16.66 9.91
N LEU A 142 10.83 -15.34 10.00
CA LEU A 142 9.76 -14.37 9.87
C LEU A 142 9.30 -14.25 8.41
N ASP A 143 8.00 -14.28 8.23
CA ASP A 143 7.32 -14.06 6.94
C ASP A 143 6.76 -12.63 6.81
N ALA A 144 6.29 -12.28 5.61
CA ALA A 144 5.65 -10.99 5.32
C ALA A 144 4.12 -11.05 5.32
N THR A 145 3.50 -12.04 5.97
CA THR A 145 2.03 -12.10 6.11
C THR A 145 1.51 -10.91 6.91
N VAL A 146 0.31 -10.44 6.57
CA VAL A 146 -0.36 -9.34 7.28
C VAL A 146 -1.79 -9.72 7.65
N ARG A 147 -2.31 -9.13 8.71
CA ARG A 147 -3.67 -9.39 9.24
C ARG A 147 -4.78 -8.74 8.43
N GLY A 148 -4.48 -7.69 7.70
CA GLY A 148 -5.43 -6.94 6.88
C GLY A 148 -4.73 -5.94 6.00
N VAL A 149 -5.43 -5.50 4.96
CA VAL A 149 -4.92 -4.54 3.98
C VAL A 149 -5.88 -3.37 3.87
N ILE A 150 -5.35 -2.14 3.88
CA ILE A 150 -6.12 -0.93 3.60
C ILE A 150 -5.59 -0.31 2.31
N MET A 151 -6.50 -0.04 1.39
CA MET A 151 -6.16 0.60 0.10
C MET A 151 -6.96 1.88 -0.07
N THR A 152 -6.26 2.98 -0.36
CA THR A 152 -6.89 4.26 -0.70
C THR A 152 -6.60 4.59 -2.17
N SER A 153 -7.63 4.61 -3.00
CA SER A 153 -7.51 4.87 -4.45
C SER A 153 -6.37 4.07 -5.11
N PRO A 154 -6.31 2.72 -5.00
CA PRO A 154 -5.15 1.95 -5.45
C PRO A 154 -5.07 1.82 -6.97
N VAL A 155 -3.86 1.66 -7.50
CA VAL A 155 -3.64 1.17 -8.87
C VAL A 155 -3.86 -0.35 -8.88
N ILE A 156 -5.11 -0.79 -8.82
CA ILE A 156 -5.40 -2.23 -8.64
C ILE A 156 -5.22 -3.06 -9.92
N ASP A 157 -5.16 -2.43 -11.08
CA ASP A 157 -4.90 -3.05 -12.37
C ASP A 157 -3.81 -2.24 -13.12
N PRO A 158 -2.52 -2.59 -12.98
CA PRO A 158 -1.42 -1.89 -13.66
C PRO A 158 -1.55 -1.87 -15.17
N LEU A 159 -1.89 -3.00 -15.80
CA LEU A 159 -2.03 -3.10 -17.25
C LEU A 159 -3.24 -2.31 -17.76
N GLY A 160 -4.39 -2.46 -17.09
CA GLY A 160 -5.59 -1.71 -17.42
C GLY A 160 -5.36 -0.20 -17.34
N ARG A 161 -4.69 0.27 -16.27
CA ARG A 161 -4.33 1.68 -16.13
C ARG A 161 -3.35 2.17 -17.20
N TYR A 162 -2.37 1.36 -17.56
CA TYR A 162 -1.42 1.68 -18.63
C TYR A 162 -2.12 1.89 -19.97
N ARG A 163 -3.00 0.96 -20.35
CA ARG A 163 -3.79 1.04 -21.58
C ARG A 163 -4.75 2.22 -21.55
N TYR A 164 -5.39 2.47 -20.41
CA TYR A 164 -6.24 3.65 -20.22
C TYR A 164 -5.45 4.95 -20.43
N ALA A 165 -4.24 5.08 -19.88
CA ALA A 165 -3.39 6.26 -20.10
C ALA A 165 -3.00 6.43 -21.58
N LYS A 166 -2.69 5.33 -22.29
CA LYS A 166 -2.42 5.35 -23.74
C LYS A 166 -3.63 5.80 -24.54
N ASP A 167 -4.82 5.34 -24.20
CA ASP A 167 -6.07 5.74 -24.85
C ASP A 167 -6.38 7.23 -24.62
N LEU A 168 -6.17 7.74 -23.41
CA LEU A 168 -6.29 9.17 -23.10
C LEU A 168 -5.34 10.01 -23.94
N LYS A 169 -4.09 9.58 -24.04
CA LYS A 169 -3.06 10.26 -24.86
C LYS A 169 -3.44 10.28 -26.33
N ALA A 170 -3.93 9.18 -26.87
CA ALA A 170 -4.34 9.07 -28.27
C ALA A 170 -5.57 9.94 -28.61
N LYS A 171 -6.51 10.08 -27.68
CA LYS A 171 -7.70 10.93 -27.82
C LYS A 171 -7.37 12.43 -27.76
N GLY A 172 -6.32 12.79 -27.03
CA GLY A 172 -5.94 14.18 -26.79
C GLY A 172 -6.97 14.96 -25.96
N GLY A 173 -6.68 16.25 -25.75
CA GLY A 173 -7.56 17.13 -24.95
C GLY A 173 -7.32 17.02 -23.43
N PRO A 174 -8.16 17.68 -22.62
CA PRO A 174 -8.07 17.61 -21.16
C PRO A 174 -8.30 16.20 -20.66
N THR A 175 -7.44 15.73 -19.76
CA THR A 175 -7.50 14.38 -19.21
C THR A 175 -7.50 14.43 -17.67
N PRO A 176 -8.15 13.46 -16.98
CA PRO A 176 -8.18 13.42 -15.51
C PRO A 176 -6.83 13.09 -14.88
N VAL A 177 -5.88 12.60 -15.68
CA VAL A 177 -4.49 12.31 -15.30
C VAL A 177 -3.56 12.74 -16.41
N ASN A 178 -2.30 12.98 -16.11
CA ASN A 178 -1.29 13.29 -17.12
C ASN A 178 -0.71 12.01 -17.74
N PRO A 179 -1.09 11.62 -18.99
CA PRO A 179 -0.56 10.41 -19.61
C PRO A 179 0.95 10.50 -19.89
N ASP A 180 1.49 11.70 -20.13
CA ASP A 180 2.90 11.91 -20.41
C ASP A 180 3.81 11.68 -19.18
N GLU A 181 3.23 11.70 -17.99
CA GLU A 181 3.89 11.29 -16.76
C GLU A 181 3.66 9.82 -16.42
N LEU A 182 2.42 9.33 -16.60
CA LEU A 182 2.06 7.98 -16.19
C LEU A 182 2.68 6.89 -17.05
N ILE A 183 2.65 7.04 -18.38
CA ILE A 183 3.17 6.04 -19.31
C ILE A 183 4.66 5.77 -19.04
N PRO A 184 5.55 6.80 -18.97
CA PRO A 184 6.95 6.57 -18.65
C PRO A 184 7.19 5.92 -17.28
N CYS A 185 6.36 6.21 -16.27
CA CYS A 185 6.46 5.55 -14.97
C CYS A 185 6.14 4.05 -15.07
N HIS A 186 5.09 3.66 -15.82
CA HIS A 186 4.79 2.26 -16.05
C HIS A 186 5.91 1.55 -16.81
N ASP A 187 6.41 2.17 -17.89
CA ASP A 187 7.50 1.62 -18.69
C ASP A 187 8.80 1.47 -17.88
N ALA A 188 9.11 2.46 -17.03
CA ALA A 188 10.31 2.43 -16.21
C ALA A 188 10.23 1.36 -15.11
N TYR A 189 9.06 1.15 -14.52
CA TYR A 189 8.87 0.22 -13.41
C TYR A 189 8.62 -1.21 -13.90
N TRP A 190 7.63 -1.41 -14.78
CA TRP A 190 7.17 -2.74 -15.17
C TRP A 190 7.95 -3.36 -16.34
N LYS A 191 8.51 -2.54 -17.21
CA LYS A 191 9.25 -2.90 -18.44
C LYS A 191 8.40 -3.52 -19.54
N THR A 192 7.40 -4.35 -19.23
CA THR A 192 6.54 -5.03 -20.22
C THR A 192 5.09 -5.07 -19.77
N GLU A 193 4.16 -5.22 -20.73
CA GLU A 193 2.73 -5.40 -20.44
C GLU A 193 2.46 -6.74 -19.75
N GLU A 194 3.25 -7.79 -20.04
CA GLU A 194 3.16 -9.09 -19.36
C GLU A 194 3.47 -8.97 -17.87
N ALA A 195 4.48 -8.19 -17.49
CA ALA A 195 4.80 -7.93 -16.09
C ALA A 195 3.70 -7.11 -15.40
N MET A 196 3.05 -6.17 -16.11
CA MET A 196 1.92 -5.41 -15.60
C MET A 196 0.71 -6.32 -15.32
N ASP A 197 0.40 -7.27 -16.23
CA ASP A 197 -0.68 -8.24 -16.03
C ASP A 197 -0.35 -9.25 -14.94
N GLU A 198 0.89 -9.74 -14.92
CA GLU A 198 1.36 -10.65 -13.87
C GLU A 198 1.25 -10.00 -12.49
N GLY A 199 1.58 -8.72 -12.39
CA GLY A 199 1.48 -7.93 -11.17
C GLY A 199 0.07 -7.44 -10.82
N ALA A 200 -0.96 -7.73 -11.62
CA ALA A 200 -2.33 -7.33 -11.31
C ALA A 200 -3.00 -8.30 -10.34
N PRO A 201 -3.45 -7.88 -9.14
CA PRO A 201 -4.14 -8.73 -8.16
C PRO A 201 -5.33 -9.51 -8.74
N ALA A 202 -6.17 -8.86 -9.57
CA ALA A 202 -7.31 -9.52 -10.20
C ALA A 202 -6.88 -10.62 -11.16
N SER A 203 -5.84 -10.39 -11.98
CA SER A 203 -5.31 -11.37 -12.93
C SER A 203 -4.75 -12.61 -12.21
N ALA A 204 -4.08 -12.43 -11.06
CA ALA A 204 -3.61 -13.55 -10.24
C ALA A 204 -4.78 -14.48 -9.80
N LEU A 205 -5.87 -13.87 -9.33
CA LEU A 205 -7.08 -14.59 -8.91
C LEU A 205 -7.79 -15.29 -10.08
N GLU A 206 -7.89 -14.62 -11.22
CA GLU A 206 -8.52 -15.16 -12.43
C GLU A 206 -7.73 -16.33 -13.04
N ARG A 207 -6.40 -16.33 -12.89
CA ARG A 207 -5.54 -17.47 -13.24
C ARG A 207 -5.63 -18.61 -12.23
N GLY A 208 -6.36 -18.45 -11.13
CA GLY A 208 -6.50 -19.47 -10.08
C GLY A 208 -5.24 -19.66 -9.23
N GLU A 209 -4.41 -18.63 -9.09
CA GLU A 209 -3.23 -18.70 -8.24
C GLU A 209 -3.63 -18.91 -6.77
N LYS A 210 -2.88 -19.75 -6.07
CA LYS A 210 -3.03 -19.93 -4.62
C LYS A 210 -2.39 -18.77 -3.89
N VAL A 211 -3.21 -17.87 -3.38
CA VAL A 211 -2.79 -16.65 -2.70
C VAL A 211 -3.39 -16.55 -1.30
N GLN A 212 -2.82 -15.69 -0.45
CA GLN A 212 -3.45 -15.31 0.81
C GLN A 212 -4.58 -14.30 0.54
N LEU A 213 -5.64 -14.37 1.34
CA LEU A 213 -6.82 -13.49 1.20
C LEU A 213 -7.13 -12.78 2.53
N PRO A 214 -6.23 -11.89 3.01
CA PRO A 214 -6.53 -11.12 4.22
C PRO A 214 -7.75 -10.20 4.01
N PRO A 215 -8.51 -9.83 5.07
CA PRO A 215 -9.57 -8.85 4.95
C PRO A 215 -9.04 -7.52 4.41
N VAL A 216 -9.83 -6.88 3.55
CA VAL A 216 -9.47 -5.65 2.84
C VAL A 216 -10.46 -4.53 3.15
N LEU A 217 -9.96 -3.33 3.46
CA LEU A 217 -10.69 -2.08 3.36
C LEU A 217 -10.27 -1.36 2.07
N TYR A 218 -11.22 -1.11 1.17
CA TYR A 218 -11.00 -0.43 -0.10
C TYR A 218 -11.77 0.89 -0.11
N LEU A 219 -11.06 2.02 -0.13
CA LEU A 219 -11.62 3.37 -0.14
C LEU A 219 -11.30 4.05 -1.46
N GLN A 220 -12.31 4.60 -2.17
CA GLN A 220 -12.11 5.33 -3.42
C GLN A 220 -13.19 6.40 -3.61
N GLY A 221 -12.83 7.52 -4.22
CA GLY A 221 -13.80 8.52 -4.67
C GLY A 221 -14.48 8.12 -5.98
N THR A 222 -15.76 8.51 -6.17
CA THR A 222 -16.48 8.22 -7.41
C THR A 222 -15.95 9.00 -8.61
N ASP A 223 -15.30 10.14 -8.36
CA ASP A 223 -14.71 11.01 -9.39
C ASP A 223 -13.19 10.78 -9.54
N ASP A 224 -12.70 9.63 -9.10
CA ASP A 224 -11.29 9.25 -9.23
C ASP A 224 -10.97 8.85 -10.69
N GLY A 225 -10.66 9.86 -11.50
CA GLY A 225 -10.28 9.64 -12.90
C GLY A 225 -8.88 9.00 -13.09
N ALA A 226 -8.08 8.86 -12.02
CA ALA A 226 -6.77 8.20 -12.10
C ALA A 226 -6.87 6.67 -11.97
N HIS A 227 -7.95 6.18 -11.37
CA HIS A 227 -8.18 4.76 -11.09
C HIS A 227 -9.58 4.36 -11.55
N PRO A 228 -9.75 4.02 -12.86
CA PRO A 228 -11.06 3.76 -13.46
C PRO A 228 -11.88 2.71 -12.73
N ARG A 229 -13.16 2.97 -12.54
CA ARG A 229 -14.11 2.13 -11.81
C ARG A 229 -14.12 0.66 -12.28
N PRO A 230 -14.03 0.31 -13.57
CA PRO A 230 -14.00 -1.07 -14.02
C PRO A 230 -12.85 -1.91 -13.42
N HIS A 231 -11.70 -1.30 -13.13
CA HIS A 231 -10.57 -1.98 -12.50
C HIS A 231 -10.86 -2.37 -11.06
N LEU A 232 -11.50 -1.47 -10.30
CA LEU A 232 -11.98 -1.72 -8.95
C LEU A 232 -13.02 -2.86 -8.95
N ASP A 233 -14.03 -2.76 -9.80
CA ASP A 233 -15.13 -3.73 -9.86
C ASP A 233 -14.61 -5.13 -10.21
N ARG A 234 -13.66 -5.23 -11.16
CA ARG A 234 -12.99 -6.48 -11.54
C ARG A 234 -12.26 -7.11 -10.34
N PHE A 235 -11.46 -6.32 -9.62
CA PHE A 235 -10.74 -6.81 -8.45
C PHE A 235 -11.68 -7.28 -7.35
N VAL A 236 -12.66 -6.46 -6.97
CA VAL A 236 -13.62 -6.78 -5.89
C VAL A 236 -14.39 -8.05 -6.21
N ALA A 237 -14.85 -8.21 -7.47
CA ALA A 237 -15.54 -9.41 -7.91
C ALA A 237 -14.63 -10.65 -7.84
N ALA A 238 -13.40 -10.57 -8.35
CA ALA A 238 -12.44 -11.67 -8.33
C ALA A 238 -12.05 -12.06 -6.89
N TYR A 239 -11.79 -11.07 -6.03
CA TYR A 239 -11.40 -11.29 -4.64
C TYR A 239 -12.49 -11.97 -3.83
N ARG A 240 -13.74 -11.48 -3.95
CA ARG A 240 -14.91 -12.09 -3.29
C ARG A 240 -15.21 -13.49 -3.82
N LYS A 241 -15.07 -13.71 -5.13
CA LYS A 241 -15.23 -15.04 -5.74
C LYS A 241 -14.20 -16.05 -5.22
N ALA A 242 -12.99 -15.58 -4.92
CA ALA A 242 -11.94 -16.41 -4.31
C ALA A 242 -12.15 -16.68 -2.79
N GLY A 243 -13.18 -16.10 -2.17
CA GLY A 243 -13.50 -16.23 -0.75
C GLY A 243 -12.93 -15.13 0.14
N GLY A 244 -12.31 -14.10 -0.43
CA GLY A 244 -11.80 -12.96 0.31
C GLY A 244 -12.90 -11.98 0.73
N VAL A 245 -12.65 -11.21 1.80
CA VAL A 245 -13.57 -10.20 2.34
C VAL A 245 -13.08 -8.82 1.95
N VAL A 246 -13.96 -8.02 1.30
CA VAL A 246 -13.70 -6.63 0.94
C VAL A 246 -14.79 -5.74 1.50
N ASP A 247 -14.41 -4.85 2.43
CA ASP A 247 -15.20 -3.71 2.87
C ASP A 247 -14.90 -2.56 1.89
N LEU A 248 -15.84 -2.31 0.95
CA LEU A 248 -15.71 -1.29 -0.08
C LEU A 248 -16.53 -0.07 0.31
N GLU A 249 -15.89 1.11 0.32
CA GLU A 249 -16.56 2.39 0.48
C GLU A 249 -16.22 3.31 -0.70
N LEU A 250 -17.26 3.90 -1.29
CA LEU A 250 -17.16 4.87 -2.37
C LEU A 250 -17.63 6.23 -1.87
N PHE A 251 -16.76 7.23 -1.99
CA PHE A 251 -17.04 8.60 -1.57
C PHE A 251 -17.54 9.43 -2.75
N GLU A 252 -18.80 9.76 -2.72
CA GLU A 252 -19.48 10.49 -3.81
C GLU A 252 -18.84 11.85 -4.08
N GLY A 253 -18.54 12.15 -5.35
CA GLY A 253 -17.96 13.42 -5.79
C GLY A 253 -16.50 13.64 -5.38
N GLU A 254 -15.84 12.64 -4.80
CA GLU A 254 -14.44 12.75 -4.42
C GLU A 254 -13.51 12.21 -5.49
N GLY A 255 -12.39 12.92 -5.70
CA GLY A 255 -11.32 12.49 -6.58
C GLY A 255 -10.17 11.81 -5.82
N GLN A 256 -9.14 11.42 -6.55
CA GLN A 256 -7.93 10.83 -5.97
C GLN A 256 -7.31 11.71 -4.89
N GLY A 257 -6.92 11.10 -3.75
CA GLY A 257 -6.20 11.77 -2.67
C GLY A 257 -7.04 12.75 -1.84
N PHE A 258 -8.39 12.66 -1.91
CA PHE A 258 -9.29 13.55 -1.18
C PHE A 258 -9.04 13.54 0.33
N ILE A 259 -8.64 12.40 0.91
CA ILE A 259 -8.34 12.26 2.34
C ILE A 259 -7.27 13.27 2.77
N MET A 260 -6.23 13.44 1.93
CA MET A 260 -5.08 14.31 2.19
C MET A 260 -5.31 15.75 1.73
N ARG A 261 -6.09 15.94 0.67
CA ARG A 261 -6.29 17.27 0.05
C ARG A 261 -7.44 18.04 0.67
N LYS A 262 -8.41 17.35 1.26
CA LYS A 262 -9.62 17.95 1.86
C LYS A 262 -9.72 17.66 3.36
N VAL A 263 -8.58 17.76 4.07
CA VAL A 263 -8.49 17.50 5.50
C VAL A 263 -9.57 18.27 6.26
N GLY A 264 -10.31 17.59 7.15
CA GLY A 264 -11.41 18.15 7.92
C GLY A 264 -12.76 18.21 7.18
N SER A 265 -12.81 17.86 5.89
CA SER A 265 -14.12 17.64 5.23
C SER A 265 -14.82 16.40 5.79
N PRO A 266 -16.17 16.32 5.68
CA PRO A 266 -16.92 15.16 6.17
C PRO A 266 -16.40 13.83 5.60
N ASN A 267 -16.12 13.78 4.28
CA ASN A 267 -15.64 12.56 3.61
C ASN A 267 -14.22 12.20 4.04
N SER A 268 -13.30 13.18 4.17
CA SER A 268 -11.94 12.93 4.66
C SER A 268 -11.97 12.42 6.10
N THR A 269 -12.77 13.03 6.96
CA THR A 269 -12.94 12.61 8.36
C THR A 269 -13.50 11.19 8.44
N ARG A 270 -14.56 10.89 7.67
CA ARG A 270 -15.17 9.56 7.64
C ARG A 270 -14.19 8.48 7.14
N ALA A 271 -13.40 8.80 6.11
CA ALA A 271 -12.38 7.87 5.61
C ALA A 271 -11.31 7.55 6.68
N LEU A 272 -10.83 8.58 7.42
CA LEU A 272 -9.89 8.38 8.53
C LEU A 272 -10.49 7.53 9.66
N GLU A 273 -11.76 7.75 10.02
CA GLU A 273 -12.48 6.93 11.00
C GLU A 273 -12.55 5.47 10.56
N MET A 274 -12.91 5.20 9.30
CA MET A 274 -12.97 3.84 8.76
C MET A 274 -11.60 3.15 8.76
N ILE A 275 -10.53 3.86 8.42
CA ILE A 275 -9.14 3.36 8.49
C ILE A 275 -8.80 2.96 9.92
N ILE A 276 -9.12 3.81 10.90
CA ILE A 276 -8.87 3.55 12.33
C ILE A 276 -9.71 2.37 12.82
N GLU A 277 -11.01 2.35 12.53
CA GLU A 277 -11.94 1.28 12.93
C GLU A 277 -11.51 -0.08 12.36
N PHE A 278 -11.18 -0.13 11.07
CA PHE A 278 -10.70 -1.35 10.42
C PHE A 278 -9.40 -1.84 11.06
N THR A 279 -8.45 -0.94 11.32
CA THR A 279 -7.17 -1.29 11.95
C THR A 279 -7.40 -1.92 13.31
N HIS A 280 -8.17 -1.28 14.19
CA HIS A 280 -8.45 -1.81 15.53
C HIS A 280 -9.32 -3.08 15.53
N LYS A 281 -10.12 -3.30 14.49
CA LYS A 281 -10.96 -4.51 14.36
C LYS A 281 -10.17 -5.71 13.85
N GLN A 282 -9.33 -5.51 12.84
CA GLN A 282 -8.69 -6.61 12.09
C GLN A 282 -7.24 -6.90 12.53
N ILE A 283 -6.54 -5.91 13.09
CA ILE A 283 -5.10 -6.00 13.38
C ILE A 283 -4.87 -6.04 14.90
N ARG A 284 -5.30 -7.14 15.52
CA ARG A 284 -5.17 -7.40 16.97
C ARG A 284 -4.90 -8.87 17.27
#